data_ecd1f0aa8bf901ce7a84cfaa93938ab0
#
_entry.id   ecd1f0aa8bf901ce7a84cfaa93938ab0
#
_cell.length_a   1.000
_cell.length_b   1.000
_cell.length_c   1.000
_cell.angle_alpha   90.00
_cell.angle_beta   90.00
_cell.angle_gamma   90.00
#
_symmetry.space_group_name_H-M   'P 1'
#
loop_
_entity.id
_entity.type
_entity.pdbx_description
1 polymer ?
#
loop_
_entity_poly.entity_id
_entity_poly.type
_entity_poly.pdbx_seq_one_letter_code
_entity_poly.pdbx_strand_id
1 'polypeptide(L)'
;HRLVPLYKDWNEVLQHRAEITDGKYLREAIYGLKEPPQEETVEIIRMSEVDTQTVEWLWEPYIPFGKVTIVQGNPGEGKTTFALRLAAACTTGGTLPGMKPLPPFQVIYQTAEDGLGDTVKPRLMEAEADLDRVLVIDEAKRELTLSDERIEKAITQNGARLIILDPIQAYMGEKTDMNRANEVRPMFRRLADVAER
;
A
#
# COMPACT_ATOMS: atom_id res chain seq x y z
N HIS A 1 -22.23 -33.61 12.21
CA HIS A 1 -21.53 -34.28 11.10
C HIS A 1 -22.16 -35.64 10.86
N ARG A 2 -22.55 -35.95 9.62
CA ARG A 2 -23.09 -37.22 9.22
C ARG A 2 -21.95 -38.16 8.89
N LEU A 3 -21.79 -39.25 9.65
CA LEU A 3 -20.83 -40.31 9.35
C LEU A 3 -21.24 -40.99 8.05
N VAL A 4 -20.30 -41.15 7.15
CA VAL A 4 -20.49 -41.86 5.87
C VAL A 4 -19.64 -43.12 5.90
N PRO A 5 -20.23 -44.33 5.62
CA PRO A 5 -19.45 -45.56 5.59
C PRO A 5 -18.47 -45.55 4.40
N LEU A 6 -17.29 -46.13 4.61
CA LEU A 6 -16.27 -46.28 3.55
C LEU A 6 -16.68 -47.34 2.52
N TYR A 7 -17.48 -48.31 2.94
CA TYR A 7 -18.07 -49.31 2.09
C TYR A 7 -19.54 -48.97 1.80
N LYS A 8 -20.23 -49.82 1.05
CA LYS A 8 -21.61 -49.58 0.62
C LYS A 8 -22.56 -49.22 1.77
N ASP A 9 -22.36 -49.83 2.92
CA ASP A 9 -23.09 -49.56 4.16
C ASP A 9 -22.26 -49.89 5.40
N TRP A 10 -22.81 -49.59 6.61
CA TRP A 10 -22.14 -49.88 7.88
C TRP A 10 -22.02 -51.38 8.18
N ASN A 11 -22.83 -52.23 7.56
CA ASN A 11 -22.72 -53.67 7.74
C ASN A 11 -21.51 -54.24 7.00
N GLU A 12 -21.21 -53.78 5.78
CA GLU A 12 -19.97 -54.10 5.08
C GLU A 12 -18.73 -53.59 5.84
N VAL A 13 -18.82 -52.38 6.45
CA VAL A 13 -17.75 -51.86 7.30
C VAL A 13 -17.44 -52.81 8.44
N LEU A 14 -18.46 -53.38 9.09
CA LEU A 14 -18.28 -54.38 10.16
C LEU A 14 -17.66 -55.67 9.74
N GLN A 15 -17.87 -56.08 8.48
CA GLN A 15 -17.25 -57.30 7.92
C GLN A 15 -15.75 -57.11 7.72
N HIS A 16 -15.28 -55.91 7.48
CA HIS A 16 -13.86 -55.55 7.32
C HIS A 16 -13.21 -55.08 8.61
N ARG A 17 -13.52 -55.69 9.75
CA ARG A 17 -13.11 -55.27 11.12
C ARG A 17 -11.61 -55.08 11.31
N ALA A 18 -10.77 -55.80 10.59
CA ALA A 18 -9.32 -55.70 10.72
C ALA A 18 -8.79 -54.35 10.19
N GLU A 19 -9.53 -53.70 9.28
CA GLU A 19 -9.16 -52.44 8.67
C GLU A 19 -9.64 -51.24 9.51
N ILE A 20 -10.61 -51.45 10.44
CA ILE A 20 -11.24 -50.42 11.27
C ILE A 20 -10.35 -50.03 12.48
N THR A 21 -9.37 -50.86 12.81
CA THR A 21 -8.46 -50.59 13.95
C THR A 21 -7.44 -49.51 13.65
N ASP A 22 -7.33 -49.07 12.39
CA ASP A 22 -6.47 -47.95 11.99
C ASP A 22 -7.19 -46.61 12.28
N GLY A 23 -6.61 -45.77 13.12
CA GLY A 23 -7.12 -44.44 13.44
C GLY A 23 -7.26 -43.50 12.23
N LYS A 24 -6.61 -43.85 11.11
CA LYS A 24 -6.74 -43.18 9.83
C LYS A 24 -8.12 -43.37 9.21
N TYR A 25 -8.63 -44.61 9.21
CA TYR A 25 -9.95 -44.92 8.72
C TYR A 25 -11.08 -44.18 9.48
N LEU A 26 -10.98 -44.13 10.81
CA LEU A 26 -11.97 -43.41 11.62
C LEU A 26 -11.97 -41.92 11.32
N ARG A 27 -10.82 -41.32 11.04
CA ARG A 27 -10.70 -39.91 10.64
C ARG A 27 -11.31 -39.66 9.28
N GLU A 28 -11.03 -40.50 8.30
CA GLU A 28 -11.60 -40.40 6.95
C GLU A 28 -13.14 -40.55 7.00
N ALA A 29 -13.67 -41.47 7.80
CA ALA A 29 -15.10 -41.68 7.94
C ALA A 29 -15.82 -40.51 8.65
N ILE A 30 -15.20 -39.94 9.70
CA ILE A 30 -15.80 -38.86 10.51
C ILE A 30 -15.71 -37.51 9.81
N TYR A 31 -14.59 -37.19 9.20
CA TYR A 31 -14.33 -35.88 8.63
C TYR A 31 -14.47 -35.81 7.11
N GLY A 32 -14.55 -36.97 6.44
CA GLY A 32 -14.53 -37.03 4.98
C GLY A 32 -13.18 -36.56 4.40
N LEU A 33 -12.12 -36.53 5.22
CA LEU A 33 -10.80 -36.05 4.87
C LEU A 33 -9.76 -37.12 5.16
N LYS A 34 -8.73 -37.21 4.31
CA LYS A 34 -7.60 -38.11 4.52
C LYS A 34 -6.75 -37.74 5.73
N GLU A 35 -6.79 -36.47 6.14
CA GLU A 35 -6.09 -35.94 7.31
C GLU A 35 -7.05 -35.13 8.18
N PRO A 36 -6.91 -35.13 9.53
CA PRO A 36 -7.68 -34.23 10.36
C PRO A 36 -7.40 -32.77 9.95
N PRO A 37 -8.39 -31.85 10.06
CA PRO A 37 -8.14 -30.46 9.87
C PRO A 37 -6.98 -30.04 10.78
N GLN A 38 -5.94 -29.46 10.19
CA GLN A 38 -4.87 -28.85 10.98
C GLN A 38 -5.53 -27.72 11.80
N GLU A 39 -5.37 -27.75 13.10
CA GLU A 39 -5.75 -26.61 13.93
C GLU A 39 -4.87 -25.44 13.50
N GLU A 40 -5.49 -24.41 12.92
CA GLU A 40 -4.81 -23.16 12.65
C GLU A 40 -4.38 -22.55 13.99
N THR A 41 -3.08 -22.62 14.26
CA THR A 41 -2.52 -21.95 15.44
C THR A 41 -2.48 -20.45 15.16
N VAL A 42 -3.20 -19.67 15.96
CA VAL A 42 -3.17 -18.21 15.90
C VAL A 42 -1.87 -17.73 16.56
N GLU A 43 -1.01 -17.09 15.79
CA GLU A 43 0.17 -16.43 16.33
C GLU A 43 -0.26 -15.14 17.05
N ILE A 44 0.07 -15.02 18.32
CA ILE A 44 -0.25 -13.87 19.16
C ILE A 44 1.07 -13.22 19.59
N ILE A 45 1.24 -11.95 19.27
CA ILE A 45 2.37 -11.14 19.71
C ILE A 45 1.93 -10.30 20.91
N ARG A 46 2.71 -10.33 22.00
CA ARG A 46 2.47 -9.46 23.15
C ARG A 46 3.05 -8.09 22.88
N MET A 47 2.31 -7.02 23.19
CA MET A 47 2.80 -5.66 23.01
C MET A 47 4.08 -5.35 23.80
N SER A 48 4.34 -6.06 24.89
CA SER A 48 5.60 -5.97 25.66
C SER A 48 6.81 -6.53 24.91
N GLU A 49 6.61 -7.32 23.87
CA GLU A 49 7.65 -7.92 23.02
C GLU A 49 7.91 -7.10 21.76
N VAL A 50 7.12 -6.03 21.53
CA VAL A 50 7.23 -5.14 20.38
C VAL A 50 8.18 -4.00 20.73
N ASP A 51 9.26 -3.88 19.96
CA ASP A 51 10.19 -2.77 20.09
C ASP A 51 9.55 -1.44 19.66
N THR A 52 9.76 -0.39 20.46
CA THR A 52 9.30 0.95 20.11
C THR A 52 10.19 1.53 19.00
N GLN A 53 9.58 2.08 17.96
CA GLN A 53 10.29 2.75 16.89
C GLN A 53 10.04 4.26 16.96
N THR A 54 11.11 5.04 16.74
CA THR A 54 11.00 6.50 16.63
C THR A 54 10.48 6.87 15.24
N VAL A 55 9.48 7.74 15.20
CA VAL A 55 8.94 8.26 13.93
C VAL A 55 9.90 9.33 13.38
N GLU A 56 10.38 9.13 12.16
CA GLU A 56 11.08 10.17 11.41
C GLU A 56 10.06 11.05 10.68
N TRP A 57 10.30 12.38 10.70
CA TRP A 57 9.37 13.36 10.14
C TRP A 57 9.97 14.10 8.95
N LEU A 58 9.23 14.14 7.85
CA LEU A 58 9.45 15.14 6.82
C LEU A 58 9.01 16.53 7.31
N TRP A 59 7.86 16.59 7.94
CA TRP A 59 7.30 17.81 8.54
C TRP A 59 6.48 17.47 9.79
N GLU A 60 7.06 17.65 10.95
CA GLU A 60 6.45 17.35 12.25
C GLU A 60 5.39 18.40 12.63
N PRO A 61 4.18 18.01 13.07
CA PRO A 61 3.67 16.65 13.25
C PRO A 61 2.81 16.15 12.06
N TYR A 62 2.95 16.71 10.86
CA TYR A 62 2.00 16.56 9.77
C TYR A 62 2.35 15.45 8.79
N ILE A 63 3.62 15.33 8.41
CA ILE A 63 4.07 14.39 7.37
C ILE A 63 5.22 13.54 7.91
N PRO A 64 4.96 12.32 8.37
CA PRO A 64 6.00 11.37 8.74
C PRO A 64 6.61 10.72 7.49
N PHE A 65 7.88 10.34 7.53
CA PHE A 65 8.45 9.42 6.57
C PHE A 65 7.89 8.00 6.77
N GLY A 66 7.89 7.19 5.72
CA GLY A 66 7.41 5.81 5.79
C GLY A 66 5.90 5.67 5.93
N LYS A 67 5.12 6.73 5.73
CA LYS A 67 3.66 6.70 5.87
C LYS A 67 2.97 7.44 4.73
N VAL A 68 1.72 7.06 4.48
CA VAL A 68 0.83 7.78 3.55
C VAL A 68 0.16 8.93 4.29
N THR A 69 0.33 10.14 3.78
CA THR A 69 -0.36 11.35 4.27
C THR A 69 -1.36 11.81 3.23
N ILE A 70 -2.57 12.14 3.65
CA ILE A 70 -3.63 12.67 2.78
C ILE A 70 -3.84 14.15 3.09
N VAL A 71 -3.71 14.97 2.04
CA VAL A 71 -4.05 16.39 2.08
C VAL A 71 -5.43 16.58 1.45
N GLN A 72 -6.38 17.04 2.24
CA GLN A 72 -7.76 17.24 1.84
C GLN A 72 -8.18 18.70 1.97
N GLY A 73 -9.06 19.15 1.08
CA GLY A 73 -9.65 20.49 1.10
C GLY A 73 -10.52 20.73 -0.12
N ASN A 74 -11.31 21.79 -0.12
CA ASN A 74 -12.19 22.16 -1.22
C ASN A 74 -11.39 22.63 -2.47
N PRO A 75 -12.00 22.64 -3.65
CA PRO A 75 -11.40 23.26 -4.83
C PRO A 75 -10.99 24.71 -4.55
N GLY A 76 -9.80 25.11 -5.03
CA GLY A 76 -9.28 26.47 -4.86
C GLY A 76 -8.61 26.77 -3.51
N GLU A 77 -8.58 25.86 -2.56
CA GLU A 77 -7.92 26.05 -1.23
C GLU A 77 -6.38 25.91 -1.26
N GLY A 78 -5.78 25.79 -2.45
CA GLY A 78 -4.33 25.83 -2.60
C GLY A 78 -3.60 24.51 -2.36
N LYS A 79 -4.28 23.34 -2.45
CA LYS A 79 -3.66 22.02 -2.28
C LYS A 79 -2.48 21.79 -3.22
N THR A 80 -2.66 22.03 -4.53
CA THR A 80 -1.60 21.92 -5.54
C THR A 80 -0.46 22.90 -5.27
N THR A 81 -0.77 24.14 -4.90
CA THR A 81 0.26 25.15 -4.52
C THR A 81 1.07 24.68 -3.32
N PHE A 82 0.40 24.13 -2.32
CA PHE A 82 1.07 23.53 -1.16
C PHE A 82 1.97 22.36 -1.57
N ALA A 83 1.46 21.44 -2.39
CA ALA A 83 2.18 20.27 -2.86
C ALA A 83 3.46 20.65 -3.65
N LEU A 84 3.36 21.62 -4.54
CA LEU A 84 4.50 22.12 -5.32
C LEU A 84 5.53 22.85 -4.45
N ARG A 85 5.10 23.65 -3.46
CA ARG A 85 6.01 24.30 -2.50
C ARG A 85 6.70 23.30 -1.57
N LEU A 86 6.01 22.23 -1.19
CA LEU A 86 6.62 21.13 -0.42
C LEU A 86 7.68 20.41 -1.28
N ALA A 87 7.36 20.11 -2.54
CA ALA A 87 8.32 19.52 -3.48
C ALA A 87 9.54 20.42 -3.64
N ALA A 88 9.37 21.72 -3.83
CA ALA A 88 10.45 22.69 -3.96
C ALA A 88 11.35 22.72 -2.71
N ALA A 89 10.77 22.77 -1.52
CA ALA A 89 11.52 22.73 -0.26
C ALA A 89 12.34 21.43 -0.14
N CYS A 90 11.75 20.29 -0.48
CA CYS A 90 12.44 18.99 -0.43
C CYS A 90 13.60 18.89 -1.44
N THR A 91 13.46 19.48 -2.63
CA THR A 91 14.47 19.40 -3.68
C THR A 91 15.66 20.33 -3.44
N THR A 92 15.48 21.42 -2.71
CA THR A 92 16.51 22.43 -2.44
C THR A 92 17.10 22.36 -1.03
N GLY A 93 16.48 21.59 -0.12
CA GLY A 93 16.83 21.60 1.30
C GLY A 93 16.26 22.83 2.02
N GLY A 94 15.30 23.51 1.41
CA GLY A 94 14.53 24.61 2.00
C GLY A 94 13.52 24.11 3.03
N THR A 95 12.78 25.04 3.60
CA THR A 95 11.78 24.73 4.63
C THR A 95 10.47 25.46 4.42
N LEU A 96 9.37 24.83 4.78
CA LEU A 96 8.08 25.46 5.01
C LEU A 96 7.96 25.89 6.49
N PRO A 97 7.03 26.76 6.86
CA PRO A 97 6.85 27.20 8.24
C PRO A 97 6.70 26.03 9.21
N GLY A 98 7.59 25.94 10.21
CA GLY A 98 7.64 24.85 11.18
C GLY A 98 8.30 23.56 10.70
N MET A 99 8.75 23.48 9.46
CA MET A 99 9.49 22.34 8.94
C MET A 99 10.97 22.45 9.35
N LYS A 100 11.57 21.33 9.75
CA LYS A 100 13.02 21.25 10.01
C LYS A 100 13.80 21.13 8.69
N PRO A 101 15.00 21.76 8.58
CA PRO A 101 15.83 21.60 7.40
C PRO A 101 16.25 20.12 7.20
N LEU A 102 16.19 19.67 5.96
CA LEU A 102 16.63 18.34 5.54
C LEU A 102 17.59 18.50 4.34
N PRO A 103 18.54 17.57 4.16
CA PRO A 103 19.33 17.54 2.94
C PRO A 103 18.41 17.42 1.72
N PRO A 104 18.76 18.06 0.57
CA PRO A 104 17.99 17.95 -0.66
C PRO A 104 17.86 16.49 -1.11
N PHE A 105 16.68 16.12 -1.64
CA PHE A 105 16.42 14.77 -2.16
C PHE A 105 15.46 14.78 -3.34
N GLN A 106 15.36 13.65 -4.04
CA GLN A 106 14.51 13.44 -5.20
C GLN A 106 13.04 13.34 -4.79
N VAL A 107 12.17 14.03 -5.53
CA VAL A 107 10.72 14.02 -5.36
C VAL A 107 10.07 13.52 -6.64
N ILE A 108 9.13 12.60 -6.56
CA ILE A 108 8.25 12.26 -7.68
C ILE A 108 6.97 13.05 -7.52
N TYR A 109 6.65 13.89 -8.52
CA TYR A 109 5.40 14.65 -8.57
C TYR A 109 4.56 14.15 -9.74
N GLN A 110 3.42 13.55 -9.43
CA GLN A 110 2.53 12.96 -10.41
C GLN A 110 1.21 13.73 -10.45
N THR A 111 0.84 14.22 -11.61
CA THR A 111 -0.43 14.94 -11.83
C THR A 111 -1.13 14.42 -13.08
N ALA A 112 -2.46 14.37 -13.02
CA ALA A 112 -3.29 14.00 -14.15
C ALA A 112 -4.17 15.16 -14.66
N GLU A 113 -4.23 16.27 -13.91
CA GLU A 113 -5.07 17.41 -14.24
C GLU A 113 -4.29 18.57 -14.88
N ASP A 114 -3.06 18.79 -14.41
CA ASP A 114 -2.23 19.92 -14.82
C ASP A 114 -1.19 19.51 -15.88
N GLY A 115 -1.03 20.32 -16.93
CA GLY A 115 0.03 20.12 -17.93
C GLY A 115 1.42 20.35 -17.34
N LEU A 116 2.35 19.42 -17.64
CA LEU A 116 3.71 19.49 -17.09
C LEU A 116 4.47 20.72 -17.55
N GLY A 117 4.33 21.09 -18.83
CA GLY A 117 5.13 22.17 -19.46
C GLY A 117 4.56 23.57 -19.23
N ASP A 118 3.25 23.70 -19.21
CA ASP A 118 2.55 24.98 -19.16
C ASP A 118 2.05 25.37 -17.77
N THR A 119 1.90 24.43 -16.87
CA THR A 119 1.36 24.67 -15.54
C THR A 119 2.32 24.25 -14.43
N VAL A 120 2.72 22.97 -14.37
CA VAL A 120 3.51 22.42 -13.26
C VAL A 120 4.92 23.01 -13.23
N LYS A 121 5.64 22.92 -14.35
CA LYS A 121 7.03 23.42 -14.44
C LYS A 121 7.15 24.92 -14.12
N PRO A 122 6.32 25.83 -14.68
CA PRO A 122 6.36 27.24 -14.31
C PRO A 122 6.13 27.50 -12.81
N ARG A 123 5.18 26.79 -12.20
CA ARG A 123 4.91 26.92 -10.75
C ARG A 123 6.04 26.36 -9.87
N LEU A 124 6.71 25.29 -10.29
CA LEU A 124 7.91 24.79 -9.62
C LEU A 124 9.07 25.78 -9.72
N MET A 125 9.24 26.43 -10.88
CA MET A 125 10.23 27.50 -11.05
C MET A 125 9.92 28.72 -10.16
N GLU A 126 8.66 29.12 -10.06
CA GLU A 126 8.22 30.21 -9.15
C GLU A 126 8.47 29.83 -7.67
N ALA A 127 8.33 28.55 -7.33
CA ALA A 127 8.62 28.02 -6.00
C ALA A 127 10.13 27.78 -5.75
N GLU A 128 11.00 28.12 -6.73
CA GLU A 128 12.46 27.94 -6.67
C GLU A 128 12.90 26.47 -6.47
N ALA A 129 12.16 25.52 -7.06
CA ALA A 129 12.50 24.10 -7.00
C ALA A 129 13.75 23.77 -7.81
N ASP A 130 14.56 22.82 -7.34
CA ASP A 130 15.56 22.16 -8.15
C ASP A 130 14.86 21.16 -9.11
N LEU A 131 14.68 21.57 -10.37
CA LEU A 131 13.94 20.81 -11.37
C LEU A 131 14.61 19.47 -11.73
N ASP A 132 15.91 19.34 -11.55
CA ASP A 132 16.64 18.08 -11.78
C ASP A 132 16.32 17.02 -10.72
N ARG A 133 15.71 17.43 -9.60
CA ARG A 133 15.26 16.56 -8.51
C ARG A 133 13.75 16.35 -8.49
N VAL A 134 12.99 16.97 -9.38
CA VAL A 134 11.57 16.70 -9.55
C VAL A 134 11.38 15.74 -10.71
N LEU A 135 10.92 14.55 -10.39
CA LEU A 135 10.74 13.46 -11.35
C LEU A 135 9.26 13.23 -11.62
N VAL A 136 8.96 12.75 -12.82
CA VAL A 136 7.60 12.35 -13.24
C VAL A 136 7.68 10.97 -13.86
N ILE A 137 6.73 10.08 -13.54
CA ILE A 137 6.59 8.80 -14.21
C ILE A 137 5.88 9.02 -15.54
N ASP A 138 6.51 8.65 -16.66
CA ASP A 138 5.92 8.81 -18.00
C ASP A 138 4.70 7.90 -18.18
N GLU A 139 3.56 8.51 -18.50
CA GLU A 139 2.28 7.85 -18.74
C GLU A 139 1.89 7.76 -20.22
N ALA A 140 2.75 8.26 -21.13
CA ALA A 140 2.43 8.31 -22.56
C ALA A 140 2.04 6.95 -23.17
N LYS A 141 2.56 5.84 -22.61
CA LYS A 141 2.29 4.48 -23.10
C LYS A 141 1.22 3.77 -22.29
N ARG A 142 1.05 4.10 -21.04
CA ARG A 142 0.12 3.44 -20.12
C ARG A 142 -0.15 4.33 -18.91
N GLU A 143 -1.40 4.57 -18.64
CA GLU A 143 -1.85 5.27 -17.44
C GLU A 143 -1.27 4.65 -16.17
N LEU A 144 -1.02 5.47 -15.18
CA LEU A 144 -0.53 5.05 -13.88
C LEU A 144 -1.71 4.78 -12.96
N THR A 145 -1.62 3.71 -12.17
CA THR A 145 -2.58 3.43 -11.10
C THR A 145 -1.87 3.24 -9.77
N LEU A 146 -2.57 3.41 -8.64
CA LEU A 146 -2.00 3.23 -7.30
C LEU A 146 -1.43 1.82 -7.06
N SER A 147 -1.86 0.84 -7.85
CA SER A 147 -1.38 -0.54 -7.78
C SER A 147 -0.25 -0.85 -8.78
N ASP A 148 0.24 0.16 -9.53
CA ASP A 148 1.27 -0.05 -10.53
C ASP A 148 2.66 -0.20 -9.89
N GLU A 149 3.39 -1.23 -10.32
CA GLU A 149 4.76 -1.49 -9.86
C GLU A 149 5.76 -0.39 -10.29
N ARG A 150 5.42 0.42 -11.29
CA ARG A 150 6.26 1.54 -11.72
C ARG A 150 6.47 2.56 -10.61
N ILE A 151 5.53 2.71 -9.68
CA ILE A 151 5.67 3.61 -8.53
C ILE A 151 6.87 3.17 -7.68
N GLU A 152 6.88 1.92 -7.23
CA GLU A 152 7.97 1.38 -6.41
C GLU A 152 9.31 1.37 -7.16
N LYS A 153 9.30 0.97 -8.44
CA LYS A 153 10.49 0.99 -9.30
C LYS A 153 11.05 2.40 -9.47
N ALA A 154 10.20 3.40 -9.70
CA ALA A 154 10.63 4.79 -9.84
C ALA A 154 11.25 5.33 -8.54
N ILE A 155 10.65 5.02 -7.39
CA ILE A 155 11.18 5.40 -6.08
C ILE A 155 12.56 4.78 -5.86
N THR A 156 12.69 3.45 -6.01
CA THR A 156 13.93 2.72 -5.70
C THR A 156 15.06 3.04 -6.67
N GLN A 157 14.77 3.15 -7.97
CA GLN A 157 15.79 3.42 -8.99
C GLN A 157 16.37 4.83 -8.90
N ASN A 158 15.57 5.80 -8.43
CA ASN A 158 15.98 7.20 -8.38
C ASN A 158 16.28 7.68 -6.94
N GLY A 159 16.07 6.86 -5.92
CA GLY A 159 16.27 7.25 -4.53
C GLY A 159 15.32 8.36 -4.07
N ALA A 160 14.10 8.40 -4.63
CA ALA A 160 13.10 9.39 -4.25
C ALA A 160 12.59 9.11 -2.83
N ARG A 161 12.46 10.17 -2.01
CA ARG A 161 11.98 10.06 -0.62
C ARG A 161 10.57 10.62 -0.42
N LEU A 162 10.01 11.26 -1.43
CA LEU A 162 8.65 11.78 -1.45
C LEU A 162 8.02 11.47 -2.80
N ILE A 163 6.80 10.93 -2.79
CA ILE A 163 5.93 10.88 -3.96
C ILE A 163 4.66 11.70 -3.66
N ILE A 164 4.27 12.54 -4.58
CA ILE A 164 3.06 13.35 -4.53
C ILE A 164 2.15 12.90 -5.68
N LEU A 165 0.90 12.60 -5.37
CA LEU A 165 -0.13 12.20 -6.34
C LEU A 165 -1.26 13.23 -6.28
N ASP A 166 -1.39 14.08 -7.28
CA ASP A 166 -2.30 15.24 -7.31
C ASP A 166 -3.15 15.27 -8.59
N PRO A 167 -4.44 14.93 -8.50
CA PRO A 167 -5.14 14.36 -7.35
C PRO A 167 -5.03 12.83 -7.31
N ILE A 168 -5.12 12.25 -6.11
CA ILE A 168 -5.03 10.79 -5.93
C ILE A 168 -6.15 10.04 -6.66
N GLN A 169 -7.30 10.66 -6.84
CA GLN A 169 -8.48 10.09 -7.51
C GLN A 169 -8.17 9.63 -8.94
N ALA A 170 -7.35 10.40 -9.66
CA ALA A 170 -6.99 10.09 -11.04
C ALA A 170 -6.22 8.76 -11.18
N TYR A 171 -5.59 8.31 -10.10
CA TYR A 171 -4.77 7.09 -10.06
C TYR A 171 -5.47 5.87 -9.47
N MET A 172 -6.75 5.97 -9.13
CA MET A 172 -7.52 4.84 -8.56
C MET A 172 -7.99 3.82 -9.60
N GLY A 173 -7.96 4.19 -10.89
CA GLY A 173 -8.46 3.38 -12.00
C GLY A 173 -9.97 3.51 -12.24
N GLU A 174 -10.37 3.43 -13.50
CA GLU A 174 -11.75 3.70 -13.97
C GLU A 174 -12.85 2.88 -13.28
N LYS A 175 -12.53 1.69 -12.79
CA LYS A 175 -13.51 0.76 -12.21
C LYS A 175 -13.63 0.85 -10.70
N THR A 176 -12.83 1.70 -10.05
CA THR A 176 -12.80 1.80 -8.59
C THR A 176 -13.83 2.80 -8.10
N ASP A 177 -14.78 2.36 -7.31
CA ASP A 177 -15.69 3.25 -6.60
C ASP A 177 -15.05 3.72 -5.28
N MET A 178 -14.71 5.01 -5.22
CA MET A 178 -14.09 5.64 -4.04
C MET A 178 -14.92 5.52 -2.76
N ASN A 179 -16.23 5.33 -2.87
CA ASN A 179 -17.11 5.17 -1.72
C ASN A 179 -17.12 3.72 -1.18
N ARG A 180 -16.50 2.81 -1.91
CA ARG A 180 -16.39 1.40 -1.50
C ARG A 180 -15.07 1.12 -0.81
N ALA A 181 -15.10 1.08 0.51
CA ALA A 181 -13.91 0.84 1.33
C ALA A 181 -13.17 -0.47 0.99
N ASN A 182 -13.87 -1.50 0.53
CA ASN A 182 -13.29 -2.77 0.10
C ASN A 182 -12.45 -2.67 -1.19
N GLU A 183 -12.71 -1.68 -2.05
CA GLU A 183 -11.93 -1.43 -3.27
C GLU A 183 -10.74 -0.51 -3.00
N VAL A 184 -10.90 0.46 -2.11
CA VAL A 184 -9.89 1.49 -1.80
C VAL A 184 -8.82 0.97 -0.83
N ARG A 185 -9.19 0.22 0.20
CA ARG A 185 -8.27 -0.29 1.23
C ARG A 185 -7.06 -1.06 0.69
N PRO A 186 -7.19 -2.00 -0.27
CA PRO A 186 -6.04 -2.73 -0.80
C PRO A 186 -5.01 -1.82 -1.47
N MET A 187 -5.47 -0.76 -2.18
CA MET A 187 -4.60 0.20 -2.85
C MET A 187 -3.79 1.02 -1.85
N PHE A 188 -4.45 1.56 -0.81
CA PHE A 188 -3.78 2.30 0.25
C PHE A 188 -2.84 1.43 1.07
N ARG A 189 -3.19 0.17 1.33
CA ARG A 189 -2.30 -0.79 2.00
C ARG A 189 -1.03 -0.98 1.20
N ARG A 190 -1.14 -1.19 -0.11
CA ARG A 190 0.04 -1.31 -0.99
C ARG A 190 0.91 -0.05 -0.97
N LEU A 191 0.31 1.14 -1.04
CA LEU A 191 1.07 2.39 -0.93
C LEU A 191 1.77 2.52 0.43
N ALA A 192 1.12 2.12 1.52
CA ALA A 192 1.71 2.09 2.85
C ALA A 192 2.89 1.11 2.91
N ASP A 193 2.74 -0.09 2.36
CA ASP A 193 3.81 -1.09 2.29
C ASP A 193 5.02 -0.59 1.47
N VAL A 194 4.79 0.20 0.40
CA VAL A 194 5.85 0.84 -0.39
C VAL A 194 6.51 1.97 0.38
N ALA A 195 5.75 2.76 1.14
CA ALA A 195 6.27 3.87 1.91
C ALA A 195 7.13 3.42 3.11
N GLU A 196 6.82 2.28 3.72
CA GLU A 196 7.55 1.72 4.88
C GLU A 196 8.91 1.09 4.50
N ARG A 197 9.15 0.79 3.24
CA ARG A 197 10.41 0.23 2.71
C ARG A 197 11.37 1.29 2.24
#